data_3c32c688a9e2732b3432114f0f71dfb8
#
_entry.id   3c32c688a9e2732b3432114f0f71dfb8
#
_cell.length_a   1.000
_cell.length_b   1.000
_cell.length_c   1.000
_cell.angle_alpha   90.00
_cell.angle_beta   90.00
_cell.angle_gamma   90.00
#
_symmetry.space_group_name_H-M   'P 1'
#
loop_
_entity.id
_entity.type
_entity.pdbx_description
1 polymer ?
#
loop_
_entity_poly.entity_id
_entity_poly.type
_entity_poly.pdbx_seq_one_letter_code
_entity_poly.pdbx_strand_id
1 'polypeptide(L)'
;MTRFAPYSLTTASFVLASLVLAYEPVRWLIGTWFDPSYPSSGALYLVVILALLAWSLGSAVTGPETRHRQTAIALLLVSGFIRFLSQVLAINVIGGLALALDVYALSVLLRTGSRARPVSPFWLSILFLFTLPVERIIQRIVGYPLQEISANLTCWGLGLIFPDVQCSGIRIELAGKDVLVDLPCSGTSGLMLAIAFIVVLNALFRPGILVSAFWIALTMSLSLLANALRIGALAIGLSHPEHVFGLNVMAQPLHDIIGYVALGLSLLPVLAFYKPRRVNRSTGTTGWFAWSPSRPVQHLSALVFLALALVIVTLPRNALDVSAATQPQILPLSLGGEFGVDEDLLPVEQRYFEQYGGHAQKRRYGALALTLVQTTSPLRHLHAPDDCLRGLGYDVEFLGTRFAPVPTALYRARSETGEEWRVAVTFTSSTGETTHNIAEAIWLWLQNPGARWTSIQRITPWNLPDSHLETFEAAAIAALDLRTTISSKTISREG
;
A
#
# COMPACT_ATOMS: atom_id res chain seq x y z
N MET A 1 -28.19 -18.95 31.40
CA MET A 1 -27.75 -17.59 31.78
C MET A 1 -26.26 -17.65 32.07
N THR A 2 -25.42 -17.27 31.10
CA THR A 2 -23.95 -17.20 31.24
C THR A 2 -23.62 -15.99 32.09
N ARG A 3 -23.15 -16.20 33.33
CA ARG A 3 -22.65 -15.12 34.21
C ARG A 3 -21.39 -14.55 33.52
N PHE A 4 -21.53 -13.34 32.99
CA PHE A 4 -20.35 -12.52 32.66
C PHE A 4 -19.62 -12.26 33.99
N ALA A 5 -18.42 -12.82 34.15
CA ALA A 5 -17.59 -12.45 35.28
C ALA A 5 -17.33 -10.94 35.21
N PRO A 6 -17.60 -10.17 36.28
CA PRO A 6 -17.36 -8.74 36.23
C PRO A 6 -15.88 -8.48 35.99
N TYR A 7 -15.56 -7.80 34.92
CA TYR A 7 -14.18 -7.34 34.66
C TYR A 7 -13.79 -6.44 35.84
N SER A 8 -12.57 -6.61 36.38
CA SER A 8 -12.12 -5.73 37.47
C SER A 8 -12.09 -4.29 36.97
N LEU A 9 -12.39 -3.32 37.85
CA LEU A 9 -12.35 -1.89 37.54
C LEU A 9 -11.05 -1.47 36.88
N THR A 10 -9.93 -2.07 37.28
CA THR A 10 -8.61 -1.91 36.69
C THR A 10 -8.56 -2.30 35.20
N THR A 11 -9.16 -3.42 34.83
CA THR A 11 -9.19 -3.86 33.42
C THR A 11 -10.05 -2.89 32.59
N ALA A 12 -11.20 -2.47 33.14
CA ALA A 12 -12.06 -1.49 32.48
C ALA A 12 -11.34 -0.15 32.26
N SER A 13 -10.56 0.33 33.22
CA SER A 13 -9.80 1.58 33.11
C SER A 13 -8.69 1.47 32.04
N PHE A 14 -7.98 0.34 31.93
CA PHE A 14 -7.00 0.13 30.87
C PHE A 14 -7.67 0.08 29.49
N VAL A 15 -8.80 -0.59 29.36
CA VAL A 15 -9.56 -0.64 28.10
C VAL A 15 -10.03 0.78 27.71
N LEU A 16 -10.57 1.53 28.66
CA LEU A 16 -11.02 2.91 28.42
C LEU A 16 -9.87 3.81 27.98
N ALA A 17 -8.73 3.76 28.67
CA ALA A 17 -7.54 4.52 28.28
C ALA A 17 -7.06 4.17 26.86
N SER A 18 -7.05 2.87 26.52
CA SER A 18 -6.69 2.41 25.18
C SER A 18 -7.67 2.91 24.11
N LEU A 19 -8.97 2.95 24.41
CA LEU A 19 -9.99 3.50 23.50
C LEU A 19 -9.82 5.00 23.30
N VAL A 20 -9.55 5.75 24.36
CA VAL A 20 -9.26 7.20 24.29
C VAL A 20 -8.05 7.45 23.40
N LEU A 21 -6.95 6.73 23.61
CA LEU A 21 -5.75 6.85 22.80
C LEU A 21 -5.95 6.35 21.35
N ALA A 22 -6.90 5.47 21.10
CA ALA A 22 -7.22 4.97 19.78
C ALA A 22 -7.91 6.00 18.88
N TYR A 23 -8.49 7.07 19.45
CA TYR A 23 -9.35 8.02 18.73
C TYR A 23 -8.68 8.58 17.45
N GLU A 24 -7.53 9.23 17.57
CA GLU A 24 -6.85 9.82 16.42
C GLU A 24 -6.34 8.78 15.38
N PRO A 25 -5.64 7.70 15.78
CA PRO A 25 -5.26 6.66 14.82
C PRO A 25 -6.46 6.00 14.13
N VAL A 26 -7.56 5.77 14.83
CA VAL A 26 -8.77 5.19 14.22
C VAL A 26 -9.44 6.16 13.28
N ARG A 27 -9.56 7.45 13.65
CA ARG A 27 -10.10 8.49 12.77
C ARG A 27 -9.29 8.58 11.46
N TRP A 28 -7.97 8.62 11.59
CA TRP A 28 -7.08 8.62 10.42
C TRP A 28 -7.28 7.34 9.58
N LEU A 29 -7.35 6.18 10.22
CA LEU A 29 -7.50 4.90 9.54
C LEU A 29 -8.82 4.81 8.76
N ILE A 30 -9.92 5.25 9.39
CA ILE A 30 -11.23 5.36 8.70
C ILE A 30 -11.12 6.28 7.49
N GLY A 31 -10.45 7.44 7.62
CA GLY A 31 -10.20 8.34 6.50
C GLY A 31 -9.46 7.65 5.34
N THR A 32 -8.47 6.81 5.63
CA THR A 32 -7.73 6.08 4.57
C THR A 32 -8.55 4.99 3.90
N TRP A 33 -9.56 4.41 4.54
CA TRP A 33 -10.41 3.39 3.92
C TRP A 33 -11.42 3.94 2.93
N PHE A 34 -11.81 5.21 3.12
CA PHE A 34 -12.79 5.89 2.28
C PHE A 34 -12.15 7.00 1.43
N ASP A 35 -10.83 6.98 1.29
CA ASP A 35 -10.09 7.89 0.41
C ASP A 35 -10.37 7.53 -1.06
N PRO A 36 -11.01 8.43 -1.85
CA PRO A 36 -11.34 8.13 -3.25
C PRO A 36 -10.11 7.99 -4.14
N SER A 37 -8.97 8.53 -3.72
CA SER A 37 -7.72 8.43 -4.47
C SER A 37 -7.07 7.03 -4.38
N TYR A 38 -7.54 6.16 -3.45
CA TYR A 38 -6.93 4.85 -3.27
C TYR A 38 -7.93 3.80 -2.77
N PRO A 39 -8.23 2.76 -3.56
CA PRO A 39 -9.07 1.66 -3.11
C PRO A 39 -8.39 0.89 -1.97
N SER A 40 -9.04 0.78 -0.84
CA SER A 40 -8.52 0.11 0.35
C SER A 40 -9.40 -1.03 0.80
N SER A 41 -8.80 -2.19 1.06
CA SER A 41 -9.47 -3.35 1.66
C SER A 41 -9.49 -3.31 3.20
N GLY A 42 -9.01 -2.24 3.83
CA GLY A 42 -8.84 -2.15 5.28
C GLY A 42 -10.12 -2.34 6.08
N ALA A 43 -11.23 -1.76 5.61
CA ALA A 43 -12.54 -1.92 6.24
C ALA A 43 -13.01 -3.40 6.22
N LEU A 44 -12.76 -4.14 5.13
CA LEU A 44 -13.08 -5.56 5.03
C LEU A 44 -12.32 -6.39 6.06
N TYR A 45 -11.02 -6.14 6.23
CA TYR A 45 -10.22 -6.83 7.26
C TYR A 45 -10.73 -6.54 8.67
N LEU A 46 -11.15 -5.30 8.96
CA LEU A 46 -11.77 -4.97 10.25
C LEU A 46 -13.06 -5.77 10.47
N VAL A 47 -13.92 -5.89 9.46
CA VAL A 47 -15.15 -6.71 9.55
C VAL A 47 -14.81 -8.17 9.87
N VAL A 48 -13.80 -8.74 9.23
CA VAL A 48 -13.34 -10.11 9.52
C VAL A 48 -12.83 -10.23 10.96
N ILE A 49 -12.05 -9.28 11.46
CA ILE A 49 -11.56 -9.25 12.84
C ILE A 49 -12.73 -9.20 13.82
N LEU A 50 -13.69 -8.31 13.60
CA LEU A 50 -14.87 -8.18 14.46
C LEU A 50 -15.72 -9.46 14.43
N ALA A 51 -15.88 -10.11 13.29
CA ALA A 51 -16.58 -11.39 13.16
C ALA A 51 -15.86 -12.50 13.95
N LEU A 52 -14.52 -12.61 13.86
CA LEU A 52 -13.72 -13.56 14.63
C LEU A 52 -13.81 -13.29 16.14
N LEU A 53 -13.77 -12.03 16.55
CA LEU A 53 -13.96 -11.64 17.96
C LEU A 53 -15.35 -12.00 18.45
N ALA A 54 -16.40 -11.63 17.71
CA ALA A 54 -17.79 -11.95 18.07
C ALA A 54 -18.01 -13.47 18.18
N TRP A 55 -17.47 -14.24 17.21
CA TRP A 55 -17.54 -15.70 17.22
C TRP A 55 -16.82 -16.32 18.44
N SER A 56 -15.66 -15.79 18.81
CA SER A 56 -14.92 -16.22 19.99
C SER A 56 -15.61 -15.80 21.28
N LEU A 57 -16.00 -14.51 21.41
CA LEU A 57 -16.61 -13.95 22.62
C LEU A 57 -17.97 -14.55 22.92
N GLY A 58 -18.72 -14.97 21.91
CA GLY A 58 -19.99 -15.71 22.05
C GLY A 58 -19.84 -17.13 22.62
N SER A 59 -18.62 -17.57 22.98
CA SER A 59 -18.35 -18.89 23.54
C SER A 59 -17.85 -18.81 25.01
N ALA A 60 -18.05 -19.89 25.77
CA ALA A 60 -17.60 -19.98 27.15
C ALA A 60 -16.07 -19.97 27.27
N VAL A 61 -15.56 -19.41 28.34
CA VAL A 61 -14.14 -19.49 28.71
C VAL A 61 -13.88 -20.88 29.29
N THR A 62 -12.93 -21.62 28.72
CA THR A 62 -12.64 -23.03 29.08
C THR A 62 -11.29 -23.25 29.76
N GLY A 63 -10.34 -22.31 29.56
CA GLY A 63 -8.99 -22.42 30.07
C GLY A 63 -8.76 -21.65 31.37
N PRO A 64 -7.67 -21.95 32.11
CA PRO A 64 -7.28 -21.22 33.30
C PRO A 64 -7.02 -19.72 32.99
N GLU A 65 -7.04 -18.88 34.03
CA GLU A 65 -6.63 -17.50 33.88
C GLU A 65 -5.16 -17.43 33.50
N THR A 66 -4.88 -16.84 32.35
CA THR A 66 -3.54 -16.88 31.78
C THR A 66 -2.60 -15.91 32.49
N ARG A 67 -1.36 -16.36 32.76
CA ARG A 67 -0.24 -15.59 33.29
C ARG A 67 0.12 -14.38 32.41
N HIS A 68 -0.50 -14.28 31.22
CA HIS A 68 -0.24 -13.23 30.23
C HIS A 68 -0.97 -11.91 30.48
N ARG A 69 -1.80 -11.77 31.54
CA ARG A 69 -2.49 -10.52 31.87
C ARG A 69 -1.50 -9.37 32.10
N GLN A 70 -0.39 -9.64 32.77
CA GLN A 70 0.65 -8.63 33.05
C GLN A 70 1.37 -8.21 31.77
N THR A 71 1.68 -9.15 30.90
CA THR A 71 2.24 -8.86 29.57
C THR A 71 1.29 -8.00 28.77
N ALA A 72 -0.02 -8.28 28.79
CA ALA A 72 -1.02 -7.49 28.11
C ALA A 72 -1.08 -6.04 28.62
N ILE A 73 -1.05 -5.84 29.95
CA ILE A 73 -1.02 -4.51 30.54
C ILE A 73 0.28 -3.78 30.17
N ALA A 74 1.43 -4.44 30.24
CA ALA A 74 2.71 -3.87 29.83
C ALA A 74 2.68 -3.41 28.35
N LEU A 75 2.10 -4.24 27.47
CA LEU A 75 1.96 -3.90 26.05
C LEU A 75 1.01 -2.71 25.82
N LEU A 76 -0.07 -2.57 26.60
CA LEU A 76 -0.93 -1.38 26.53
C LEU A 76 -0.18 -0.11 26.95
N LEU A 77 0.68 -0.19 27.97
CA LEU A 77 1.53 0.94 28.37
C LEU A 77 2.54 1.30 27.28
N VAL A 78 3.19 0.29 26.69
CA VAL A 78 4.11 0.51 25.55
C VAL A 78 3.37 1.11 24.36
N SER A 79 2.19 0.60 24.03
CA SER A 79 1.33 1.17 22.99
C SER A 79 0.97 2.64 23.29
N GLY A 80 0.66 2.97 24.54
CA GLY A 80 0.42 4.34 24.97
C GLY A 80 1.62 5.26 24.73
N PHE A 81 2.82 4.79 25.05
CA PHE A 81 4.05 5.53 24.79
C PHE A 81 4.30 5.72 23.28
N ILE A 82 4.11 4.68 22.48
CA ILE A 82 4.23 4.76 21.01
C ILE A 82 3.22 5.78 20.45
N ARG A 83 2.00 5.83 21.00
CA ARG A 83 1.00 6.83 20.58
C ARG A 83 1.34 8.24 21.01
N PHE A 84 1.95 8.41 22.18
CA PHE A 84 2.51 9.71 22.55
C PHE A 84 3.52 10.18 21.50
N LEU A 85 4.46 9.33 21.09
CA LEU A 85 5.41 9.65 20.01
C LEU A 85 4.69 9.94 18.67
N SER A 86 3.68 9.13 18.33
CA SER A 86 2.86 9.35 17.13
C SER A 86 2.15 10.70 17.14
N GLN A 87 1.65 11.12 18.31
CA GLN A 87 0.97 12.40 18.49
C GLN A 87 1.95 13.56 18.31
N VAL A 88 3.08 13.54 19.03
CA VAL A 88 4.10 14.60 19.01
C VAL A 88 4.75 14.75 17.64
N LEU A 89 5.07 13.61 16.99
CA LEU A 89 5.71 13.59 15.67
C LEU A 89 4.72 13.74 14.51
N ALA A 90 3.41 13.73 14.78
CA ALA A 90 2.33 13.72 13.81
C ALA A 90 2.46 12.60 12.74
N ILE A 91 2.98 11.41 13.13
CA ILE A 91 3.17 10.25 12.23
C ILE A 91 2.06 9.23 12.48
N ASN A 92 1.00 9.26 11.66
CA ASN A 92 -0.19 8.43 11.82
C ASN A 92 0.09 6.93 11.74
N VAL A 93 1.01 6.49 10.88
CA VAL A 93 1.36 5.07 10.70
C VAL A 93 1.88 4.45 12.01
N ILE A 94 2.68 5.19 12.78
CA ILE A 94 3.19 4.74 14.10
C ILE A 94 2.00 4.52 15.05
N GLY A 95 1.03 5.45 15.07
CA GLY A 95 -0.20 5.30 15.85
C GLY A 95 -1.03 4.08 15.43
N GLY A 96 -1.13 3.84 14.11
CA GLY A 96 -1.79 2.66 13.55
C GLY A 96 -1.11 1.34 13.96
N LEU A 97 0.23 1.28 13.91
CA LEU A 97 0.99 0.12 14.38
C LEU A 97 0.77 -0.15 15.88
N ALA A 98 0.63 0.91 16.70
CA ALA A 98 0.31 0.77 18.11
C ALA A 98 -1.07 0.12 18.33
N LEU A 99 -2.06 0.36 17.44
CA LEU A 99 -3.36 -0.33 17.50
C LEU A 99 -3.23 -1.85 17.36
N ALA A 100 -2.28 -2.35 16.57
CA ALA A 100 -2.05 -3.79 16.47
C ALA A 100 -1.59 -4.39 17.82
N LEU A 101 -0.76 -3.67 18.57
CA LEU A 101 -0.38 -4.08 19.93
C LEU A 101 -1.59 -4.09 20.88
N ASP A 102 -2.49 -3.12 20.74
CA ASP A 102 -3.72 -3.10 21.54
C ASP A 102 -4.65 -4.26 21.20
N VAL A 103 -4.81 -4.58 19.91
CA VAL A 103 -5.60 -5.75 19.48
C VAL A 103 -5.07 -7.02 20.13
N TYR A 104 -3.73 -7.20 20.16
CA TYR A 104 -3.11 -8.32 20.85
C TYR A 104 -3.42 -8.30 22.35
N ALA A 105 -3.12 -7.19 23.02
CA ALA A 105 -3.26 -7.05 24.47
C ALA A 105 -4.72 -7.20 24.92
N LEU A 106 -5.65 -6.55 24.21
CA LEU A 106 -7.09 -6.65 24.49
C LEU A 106 -7.60 -8.08 24.23
N SER A 107 -7.15 -8.75 23.16
CA SER A 107 -7.51 -10.15 22.89
C SER A 107 -7.04 -11.08 24.00
N VAL A 108 -5.85 -10.84 24.59
CA VAL A 108 -5.34 -11.59 25.75
C VAL A 108 -6.20 -11.28 26.99
N LEU A 109 -6.54 -10.02 27.27
CA LEU A 109 -7.41 -9.65 28.39
C LEU A 109 -8.81 -10.24 28.26
N LEU A 110 -9.36 -10.28 27.05
CA LEU A 110 -10.66 -10.88 26.72
C LEU A 110 -10.59 -12.41 26.64
N ARG A 111 -9.39 -12.99 26.82
CA ARG A 111 -9.15 -14.44 26.86
C ARG A 111 -9.60 -15.17 25.59
N THR A 112 -9.46 -14.53 24.40
CA THR A 112 -9.92 -15.11 23.12
C THR A 112 -9.26 -16.47 22.86
N GLY A 113 -8.00 -16.65 23.24
CA GLY A 113 -7.25 -17.91 23.08
C GLY A 113 -7.67 -19.05 24.01
N SER A 114 -8.41 -18.75 25.09
CA SER A 114 -8.81 -19.71 26.15
C SER A 114 -10.33 -19.94 26.19
N ARG A 115 -11.00 -19.79 25.03
CA ARG A 115 -12.45 -20.01 24.90
C ARG A 115 -12.75 -21.32 24.16
N ALA A 116 -13.99 -21.78 24.24
CA ALA A 116 -14.45 -22.96 23.49
C ALA A 116 -14.28 -22.78 21.97
N ARG A 117 -14.41 -21.54 21.49
CA ARG A 117 -14.09 -21.13 20.12
C ARG A 117 -12.84 -20.23 20.15
N PRO A 118 -11.65 -20.84 20.23
CA PRO A 118 -10.44 -20.08 20.48
C PRO A 118 -9.96 -19.38 19.21
N VAL A 119 -9.61 -18.10 19.33
CA VAL A 119 -8.93 -17.30 18.30
C VAL A 119 -7.58 -16.84 18.86
N SER A 120 -6.52 -16.96 18.04
CA SER A 120 -5.16 -16.60 18.46
C SER A 120 -5.01 -15.07 18.57
N PRO A 121 -4.67 -14.52 19.75
CA PRO A 121 -4.41 -13.08 19.91
C PRO A 121 -3.29 -12.58 18.98
N PHE A 122 -2.22 -13.37 18.81
CA PHE A 122 -1.09 -13.01 17.95
C PHE A 122 -1.50 -12.86 16.48
N TRP A 123 -2.18 -13.87 15.92
CA TRP A 123 -2.59 -13.82 14.53
C TRP A 123 -3.70 -12.80 14.28
N LEU A 124 -4.52 -12.52 15.28
CA LEU A 124 -5.52 -11.45 15.21
C LEU A 124 -4.84 -10.07 15.14
N SER A 125 -3.77 -9.85 15.90
CA SER A 125 -2.95 -8.64 15.83
C SER A 125 -2.24 -8.51 14.48
N ILE A 126 -1.71 -9.60 13.93
CA ILE A 126 -1.12 -9.61 12.57
C ILE A 126 -2.20 -9.30 11.53
N LEU A 127 -3.41 -9.87 11.66
CA LEU A 127 -4.53 -9.56 10.75
C LEU A 127 -4.90 -8.07 10.80
N PHE A 128 -4.80 -7.44 11.99
CA PHE A 128 -5.07 -6.01 12.12
C PHE A 128 -4.08 -5.15 11.31
N LEU A 129 -2.84 -5.58 11.11
CA LEU A 129 -1.88 -4.84 10.27
C LEU A 129 -2.40 -4.65 8.83
N PHE A 130 -3.23 -5.57 8.31
CA PHE A 130 -3.83 -5.44 6.98
C PHE A 130 -4.94 -4.38 6.91
N THR A 131 -5.44 -3.89 8.06
CA THR A 131 -6.36 -2.74 8.08
C THR A 131 -5.65 -1.42 7.84
N LEU A 132 -4.34 -1.35 8.07
CA LEU A 132 -3.49 -0.21 7.79
C LEU A 132 -3.26 -0.08 6.27
N PRO A 133 -2.90 1.09 5.74
CA PRO A 133 -2.58 1.26 4.33
C PRO A 133 -1.22 0.61 3.96
N VAL A 134 -0.98 -0.62 4.47
CA VAL A 134 0.26 -1.38 4.28
C VAL A 134 0.40 -1.80 2.83
N GLU A 135 -0.69 -2.13 2.16
CA GLU A 135 -0.70 -2.49 0.75
C GLU A 135 -0.07 -1.38 -0.11
N ARG A 136 -0.49 -0.13 0.11
CA ARG A 136 0.05 1.05 -0.60
C ARG A 136 1.55 1.23 -0.33
N ILE A 137 1.98 1.03 0.92
CA ILE A 137 3.40 1.13 1.30
C ILE A 137 4.20 0.01 0.62
N ILE A 138 3.70 -1.22 0.65
CA ILE A 138 4.35 -2.37 0.01
C ILE A 138 4.41 -2.19 -1.51
N GLN A 139 3.33 -1.76 -2.15
CA GLN A 139 3.32 -1.46 -3.58
C GLN A 139 4.40 -0.45 -3.97
N ARG A 140 4.59 0.58 -3.16
CA ARG A 140 5.60 1.61 -3.42
C ARG A 140 7.03 1.15 -3.21
N ILE A 141 7.27 0.30 -2.18
CA ILE A 141 8.62 -0.12 -1.81
C ILE A 141 9.06 -1.34 -2.62
N VAL A 142 8.22 -2.36 -2.73
CA VAL A 142 8.56 -3.65 -3.37
C VAL A 142 7.73 -3.92 -4.63
N GLY A 143 6.88 -2.99 -5.06
CA GLY A 143 6.05 -3.16 -6.25
C GLY A 143 6.88 -3.38 -7.51
N TYR A 144 7.93 -2.58 -7.71
CA TYR A 144 8.79 -2.73 -8.88
C TYR A 144 9.52 -4.09 -8.94
N PRO A 145 10.22 -4.54 -7.89
CA PRO A 145 10.76 -5.91 -7.87
C PRO A 145 9.71 -7.00 -8.12
N LEU A 146 8.49 -6.85 -7.59
CA LEU A 146 7.42 -7.81 -7.85
C LEU A 146 6.94 -7.79 -9.30
N GLN A 147 6.88 -6.60 -9.93
CA GLN A 147 6.60 -6.47 -11.37
C GLN A 147 7.66 -7.19 -12.20
N GLU A 148 8.95 -6.97 -11.90
CA GLU A 148 10.07 -7.58 -12.60
C GLU A 148 10.07 -9.11 -12.44
N ILE A 149 9.86 -9.62 -11.22
CA ILE A 149 9.74 -11.07 -10.97
C ILE A 149 8.56 -11.65 -11.74
N SER A 150 7.39 -11.01 -11.72
CA SER A 150 6.19 -11.48 -12.41
C SER A 150 6.39 -11.45 -13.93
N ALA A 151 6.99 -10.39 -14.48
CA ALA A 151 7.31 -10.27 -15.90
C ALA A 151 8.29 -11.37 -16.36
N ASN A 152 9.38 -11.57 -15.60
CA ASN A 152 10.38 -12.59 -15.92
C ASN A 152 9.80 -14.00 -15.87
N LEU A 153 8.98 -14.34 -14.86
CA LEU A 153 8.29 -15.63 -14.78
C LEU A 153 7.33 -15.84 -15.95
N THR A 154 6.57 -14.80 -16.30
CA THR A 154 5.65 -14.83 -17.44
C THR A 154 6.41 -15.01 -18.75
N CYS A 155 7.48 -14.25 -18.93
CA CYS A 155 8.34 -14.32 -20.10
C CYS A 155 8.94 -15.73 -20.30
N TRP A 156 9.48 -16.29 -19.21
CA TRP A 156 9.99 -17.65 -19.23
C TRP A 156 8.91 -18.66 -19.62
N GLY A 157 7.72 -18.53 -19.06
CA GLY A 157 6.59 -19.42 -19.38
C GLY A 157 6.09 -19.27 -20.82
N LEU A 158 5.96 -18.04 -21.32
CA LEU A 158 5.58 -17.77 -22.71
C LEU A 158 6.63 -18.24 -23.71
N GLY A 159 7.91 -18.07 -23.40
CA GLY A 159 9.03 -18.51 -24.24
C GLY A 159 9.09 -20.03 -24.46
N LEU A 160 8.44 -20.84 -23.62
CA LEU A 160 8.28 -22.27 -23.84
C LEU A 160 7.26 -22.59 -24.94
N ILE A 161 6.35 -21.66 -25.25
CA ILE A 161 5.23 -21.86 -26.18
C ILE A 161 5.41 -20.98 -27.44
N PHE A 162 5.89 -19.76 -27.26
CA PHE A 162 6.05 -18.75 -28.30
C PHE A 162 7.53 -18.35 -28.43
N PRO A 163 8.26 -18.83 -29.46
CA PRO A 163 9.69 -18.54 -29.60
C PRO A 163 10.01 -17.08 -29.96
N ASP A 164 9.02 -16.31 -30.40
CA ASP A 164 9.14 -14.92 -30.84
C ASP A 164 8.82 -13.92 -29.68
N VAL A 165 8.56 -14.39 -28.46
CA VAL A 165 8.35 -13.50 -27.32
C VAL A 165 9.63 -12.72 -27.00
N GLN A 166 9.49 -11.39 -26.85
CA GLN A 166 10.59 -10.51 -26.44
C GLN A 166 10.26 -9.88 -25.10
N CYS A 167 11.26 -9.78 -24.24
CA CYS A 167 11.07 -9.28 -22.89
C CYS A 167 12.17 -8.29 -22.53
N SER A 168 11.77 -7.15 -21.98
CA SER A 168 12.68 -6.11 -21.54
C SER A 168 12.16 -5.50 -20.23
N GLY A 169 12.77 -5.86 -19.09
CA GLY A 169 12.33 -5.45 -17.77
C GLY A 169 10.89 -5.89 -17.49
N ILE A 170 9.97 -4.92 -17.31
CA ILE A 170 8.55 -5.17 -17.06
C ILE A 170 7.68 -5.20 -18.34
N ARG A 171 8.29 -5.12 -19.52
CA ARG A 171 7.63 -5.14 -20.82
C ARG A 171 7.73 -6.53 -21.45
N ILE A 172 6.62 -7.05 -21.93
CA ILE A 172 6.51 -8.32 -22.67
C ILE A 172 5.91 -7.99 -24.03
N GLU A 173 6.63 -8.30 -25.10
CA GLU A 173 6.14 -8.16 -26.46
C GLU A 173 5.86 -9.56 -27.04
N LEU A 174 4.62 -9.77 -27.51
CA LEU A 174 4.16 -11.00 -28.11
C LEU A 174 3.36 -10.70 -29.38
N ALA A 175 3.77 -11.26 -30.51
CA ALA A 175 3.15 -11.06 -31.82
C ALA A 175 2.94 -9.57 -32.18
N GLY A 176 3.92 -8.71 -31.87
CA GLY A 176 3.86 -7.27 -32.12
C GLY A 176 2.89 -6.49 -31.20
N LYS A 177 2.42 -7.11 -30.13
CA LYS A 177 1.62 -6.46 -29.08
C LYS A 177 2.42 -6.33 -27.80
N ASP A 178 2.39 -5.12 -27.23
CA ASP A 178 3.04 -4.82 -25.96
C ASP A 178 2.11 -5.05 -24.78
N VAL A 179 2.58 -5.80 -23.81
CA VAL A 179 1.98 -5.94 -22.50
C VAL A 179 2.94 -5.40 -21.45
N LEU A 180 2.55 -4.31 -20.80
CA LEU A 180 3.30 -3.74 -19.70
C LEU A 180 2.79 -4.33 -18.38
N VAL A 181 3.70 -4.84 -17.55
CA VAL A 181 3.37 -5.27 -16.19
C VAL A 181 3.38 -4.06 -15.27
N ASP A 182 2.29 -3.29 -15.27
CA ASP A 182 2.13 -2.07 -14.48
C ASP A 182 1.80 -2.38 -13.01
N LEU A 183 1.74 -1.34 -12.15
CA LEU A 183 1.50 -1.48 -10.70
C LEU A 183 0.27 -2.33 -10.36
N PRO A 184 -0.91 -2.17 -10.98
CA PRO A 184 -2.06 -3.04 -10.76
C PRO A 184 -1.78 -4.50 -11.12
N CYS A 185 -0.87 -4.76 -12.06
CA CYS A 185 -0.46 -6.09 -12.51
C CYS A 185 0.74 -6.65 -11.72
N SER A 186 1.28 -5.91 -10.74
CA SER A 186 2.37 -6.39 -9.88
C SER A 186 2.00 -7.62 -9.04
N GLY A 187 0.71 -7.90 -8.90
CA GLY A 187 0.17 -8.97 -8.06
C GLY A 187 0.16 -8.64 -6.57
N THR A 188 0.54 -7.42 -6.17
CA THR A 188 0.65 -7.01 -4.75
C THR A 188 -0.68 -7.18 -4.03
N SER A 189 -1.80 -6.72 -4.60
CA SER A 189 -3.13 -6.82 -3.99
C SER A 189 -3.57 -8.27 -3.80
N GLY A 190 -3.37 -9.12 -4.81
CA GLY A 190 -3.64 -10.55 -4.74
C GLY A 190 -2.77 -11.26 -3.69
N LEU A 191 -1.49 -10.91 -3.63
CA LEU A 191 -0.55 -11.42 -2.64
C LEU A 191 -0.97 -11.03 -1.21
N MET A 192 -1.34 -9.76 -0.98
CA MET A 192 -1.80 -9.30 0.33
C MET A 192 -3.08 -10.02 0.77
N LEU A 193 -4.04 -10.18 -0.13
CA LEU A 193 -5.28 -10.92 0.14
C LEU A 193 -5.01 -12.39 0.45
N ALA A 194 -4.11 -13.04 -0.29
CA ALA A 194 -3.72 -14.43 -0.06
C ALA A 194 -3.02 -14.62 1.30
N ILE A 195 -2.11 -13.70 1.67
CA ILE A 195 -1.44 -13.75 2.99
C ILE A 195 -2.46 -13.49 4.10
N ALA A 196 -3.36 -12.50 3.95
CA ALA A 196 -4.39 -12.24 4.94
C ALA A 196 -5.30 -13.46 5.15
N PHE A 197 -5.64 -14.19 4.09
CA PHE A 197 -6.38 -15.44 4.17
C PHE A 197 -5.67 -16.49 5.04
N ILE A 198 -4.34 -16.72 4.82
CA ILE A 198 -3.54 -17.62 5.66
C ILE A 198 -3.48 -17.13 7.11
N VAL A 199 -3.39 -15.84 7.35
CA VAL A 199 -3.40 -15.25 8.69
C VAL A 199 -4.73 -15.53 9.39
N VAL A 200 -5.87 -15.45 8.69
CA VAL A 200 -7.18 -15.86 9.22
C VAL A 200 -7.19 -17.36 9.60
N LEU A 201 -6.70 -18.23 8.72
CA LEU A 201 -6.58 -19.66 9.02
C LEU A 201 -5.68 -19.92 10.25
N ASN A 202 -4.54 -19.22 10.33
CA ASN A 202 -3.65 -19.31 11.49
C ASN A 202 -4.31 -18.80 12.77
N ALA A 203 -5.15 -17.77 12.70
CA ALA A 203 -5.91 -17.27 13.86
C ALA A 203 -6.90 -18.31 14.38
N LEU A 204 -7.55 -19.06 13.49
CA LEU A 204 -8.54 -20.10 13.83
C LEU A 204 -7.89 -21.41 14.26
N PHE A 205 -6.91 -21.89 13.50
CA PHE A 205 -6.32 -23.24 13.70
C PHE A 205 -5.11 -23.25 14.64
N ARG A 206 -4.44 -22.11 14.81
CA ARG A 206 -3.34 -21.92 15.77
C ARG A 206 -2.16 -22.90 15.58
N PRO A 207 -1.63 -23.04 14.36
CA PRO A 207 -0.50 -23.91 14.10
C PRO A 207 0.77 -23.42 14.81
N GLY A 208 1.80 -24.29 14.85
CA GLY A 208 3.13 -23.88 15.30
C GLY A 208 3.77 -22.87 14.33
N ILE A 209 4.73 -22.08 14.83
CA ILE A 209 5.33 -20.99 14.05
C ILE A 209 5.98 -21.46 12.74
N LEU A 210 6.66 -22.59 12.75
CA LEU A 210 7.29 -23.16 11.56
C LEU A 210 6.26 -23.60 10.51
N VAL A 211 5.14 -24.18 10.95
CA VAL A 211 4.05 -24.59 10.06
C VAL A 211 3.37 -23.36 9.49
N SER A 212 3.17 -22.32 10.30
CA SER A 212 2.64 -21.03 9.82
C SER A 212 3.56 -20.39 8.78
N ALA A 213 4.87 -20.34 9.05
CA ALA A 213 5.85 -19.79 8.14
C ALA A 213 5.90 -20.55 6.80
N PHE A 214 5.85 -21.89 6.85
CA PHE A 214 5.77 -22.72 5.66
C PHE A 214 4.54 -22.38 4.80
N TRP A 215 3.35 -22.32 5.40
CA TRP A 215 2.13 -22.02 4.66
C TRP A 215 2.10 -20.60 4.12
N ILE A 216 2.64 -19.62 4.84
CA ILE A 216 2.78 -18.24 4.36
C ILE A 216 3.72 -18.23 3.14
N ALA A 217 4.90 -18.84 3.24
CA ALA A 217 5.86 -18.90 2.13
C ALA A 217 5.29 -19.61 0.90
N LEU A 218 4.62 -20.75 1.09
CA LEU A 218 3.97 -21.48 0.01
C LEU A 218 2.87 -20.64 -0.65
N THR A 219 2.03 -19.96 0.15
CA THR A 219 0.97 -19.10 -0.38
C THR A 219 1.55 -17.92 -1.17
N MET A 220 2.63 -17.30 -0.70
CA MET A 220 3.34 -16.26 -1.43
C MET A 220 3.83 -16.76 -2.79
N SER A 221 4.48 -17.93 -2.82
CA SER A 221 5.00 -18.52 -4.06
C SER A 221 3.89 -18.86 -5.05
N LEU A 222 2.78 -19.45 -4.57
CA LEU A 222 1.61 -19.77 -5.39
C LEU A 222 0.92 -18.50 -5.92
N SER A 223 0.84 -17.45 -5.12
CA SER A 223 0.25 -16.18 -5.53
C SER A 223 1.09 -15.49 -6.62
N LEU A 224 2.43 -15.51 -6.50
CA LEU A 224 3.33 -14.98 -7.53
C LEU A 224 3.22 -15.78 -8.84
N LEU A 225 3.18 -17.11 -8.74
CA LEU A 225 2.99 -17.97 -9.91
C LEU A 225 1.63 -17.71 -10.58
N ALA A 226 0.56 -17.60 -9.81
CA ALA A 226 -0.78 -17.30 -10.33
C ALA A 226 -0.82 -15.92 -11.00
N ASN A 227 -0.11 -14.93 -10.46
CA ASN A 227 -0.01 -13.61 -11.10
C ASN A 227 0.76 -13.70 -12.43
N ALA A 228 1.84 -14.45 -12.50
CA ALA A 228 2.57 -14.68 -13.76
C ALA A 228 1.68 -15.38 -14.81
N LEU A 229 0.89 -16.38 -14.39
CA LEU A 229 -0.08 -17.05 -15.28
C LEU A 229 -1.18 -16.09 -15.74
N ARG A 230 -1.67 -15.21 -14.85
CA ARG A 230 -2.63 -14.15 -15.19
C ARG A 230 -2.06 -13.23 -16.27
N ILE A 231 -0.84 -12.72 -16.09
CA ILE A 231 -0.18 -11.83 -17.05
C ILE A 231 0.00 -12.56 -18.38
N GLY A 232 0.42 -13.84 -18.36
CA GLY A 232 0.53 -14.67 -19.56
C GLY A 232 -0.80 -14.85 -20.29
N ALA A 233 -1.88 -15.10 -19.56
CA ALA A 233 -3.22 -15.21 -20.13
C ALA A 233 -3.69 -13.89 -20.77
N LEU A 234 -3.41 -12.75 -20.13
CA LEU A 234 -3.71 -11.43 -20.68
C LEU A 234 -2.87 -11.15 -21.94
N ALA A 235 -1.58 -11.50 -21.93
CA ALA A 235 -0.70 -11.33 -23.08
C ALA A 235 -1.17 -12.16 -24.27
N ILE A 236 -1.50 -13.44 -24.07
CA ILE A 236 -2.04 -14.32 -25.12
C ILE A 236 -3.38 -13.77 -25.63
N GLY A 237 -4.30 -13.40 -24.75
CA GLY A 237 -5.60 -12.89 -25.15
C GLY A 237 -5.54 -11.56 -25.91
N LEU A 238 -4.56 -10.71 -25.62
CA LEU A 238 -4.33 -9.46 -26.34
C LEU A 238 -3.69 -9.71 -27.71
N SER A 239 -2.75 -10.66 -27.79
CA SER A 239 -1.99 -10.96 -29.03
C SER A 239 -2.78 -11.85 -30.00
N HIS A 240 -3.67 -12.71 -29.47
CA HIS A 240 -4.47 -13.67 -30.23
C HIS A 240 -5.94 -13.53 -29.86
N PRO A 241 -6.61 -12.45 -30.26
CA PRO A 241 -8.01 -12.19 -29.89
C PRO A 241 -9.00 -13.25 -30.38
N GLU A 242 -8.64 -14.01 -31.42
CA GLU A 242 -9.42 -15.16 -31.91
C GLU A 242 -9.58 -16.27 -30.87
N HIS A 243 -8.64 -16.47 -29.96
CA HIS A 243 -8.73 -17.46 -28.88
C HIS A 243 -9.70 -17.04 -27.76
N VAL A 244 -10.04 -15.76 -27.69
CA VAL A 244 -10.95 -15.20 -26.67
C VAL A 244 -12.23 -14.63 -27.29
N PHE A 245 -12.65 -15.15 -28.44
CA PHE A 245 -13.88 -14.74 -29.15
C PHE A 245 -13.90 -13.23 -29.49
N GLY A 246 -12.76 -12.62 -29.72
CA GLY A 246 -12.62 -11.18 -30.00
C GLY A 246 -12.89 -10.27 -28.81
N LEU A 247 -12.99 -10.81 -27.59
CA LEU A 247 -13.21 -10.02 -26.39
C LEU A 247 -11.92 -9.26 -26.00
N ASN A 248 -12.06 -8.02 -25.58
CA ASN A 248 -10.96 -7.25 -25.04
C ASN A 248 -10.65 -7.70 -23.60
N VAL A 249 -9.59 -8.51 -23.43
CA VAL A 249 -9.18 -9.05 -22.12
C VAL A 249 -8.66 -7.98 -21.16
N MET A 250 -8.29 -6.80 -21.68
CA MET A 250 -7.82 -5.67 -20.84
C MET A 250 -8.99 -4.82 -20.33
N ALA A 251 -10.18 -4.97 -20.92
CA ALA A 251 -11.37 -4.25 -20.48
C ALA A 251 -12.04 -4.93 -19.27
N GLN A 252 -12.63 -4.11 -18.39
CA GLN A 252 -13.51 -4.61 -17.33
C GLN A 252 -14.84 -5.10 -17.90
N PRO A 253 -15.45 -6.14 -17.33
CA PRO A 253 -15.05 -6.87 -16.12
C PRO A 253 -14.09 -8.05 -16.35
N LEU A 254 -13.71 -8.37 -17.61
CA LEU A 254 -12.96 -9.58 -17.96
C LEU A 254 -11.56 -9.58 -17.32
N HIS A 255 -10.88 -8.43 -17.32
CA HIS A 255 -9.60 -8.25 -16.66
C HIS A 255 -9.64 -8.65 -15.18
N ASP A 256 -10.67 -8.22 -14.46
CA ASP A 256 -10.83 -8.50 -13.02
C ASP A 256 -11.19 -9.97 -12.78
N ILE A 257 -12.05 -10.54 -13.62
CA ILE A 257 -12.43 -11.96 -13.52
C ILE A 257 -11.21 -12.86 -13.68
N ILE A 258 -10.33 -12.61 -14.65
CA ILE A 258 -9.09 -13.36 -14.84
C ILE A 258 -8.22 -13.25 -13.58
N GLY A 259 -8.14 -12.06 -12.97
CA GLY A 259 -7.43 -11.84 -11.72
C GLY A 259 -7.99 -12.65 -10.54
N TYR A 260 -9.30 -12.63 -10.34
CA TYR A 260 -9.95 -13.40 -9.27
C TYR A 260 -9.86 -14.91 -9.47
N VAL A 261 -9.96 -15.40 -10.71
CA VAL A 261 -9.77 -16.82 -11.04
C VAL A 261 -8.34 -17.24 -10.72
N ALA A 262 -7.34 -16.48 -11.13
CA ALA A 262 -5.95 -16.77 -10.84
C ALA A 262 -5.67 -16.82 -9.33
N LEU A 263 -6.19 -15.83 -8.57
CA LEU A 263 -6.10 -15.82 -7.11
C LEU A 263 -6.80 -17.03 -6.49
N GLY A 264 -8.02 -17.35 -6.92
CA GLY A 264 -8.77 -18.51 -6.45
C GLY A 264 -8.00 -19.81 -6.66
N LEU A 265 -7.43 -20.01 -7.85
CA LEU A 265 -6.61 -21.17 -8.17
C LEU A 265 -5.35 -21.26 -7.27
N SER A 266 -4.72 -20.14 -6.95
CA SER A 266 -3.55 -20.12 -6.04
C SER A 266 -3.89 -20.55 -4.62
N LEU A 267 -5.13 -20.34 -4.17
CA LEU A 267 -5.58 -20.72 -2.83
C LEU A 267 -6.12 -22.16 -2.74
N LEU A 268 -6.44 -22.81 -3.86
CA LEU A 268 -6.96 -24.18 -3.86
C LEU A 268 -6.03 -25.20 -3.15
N PRO A 269 -4.70 -25.23 -3.40
CA PRO A 269 -3.81 -26.14 -2.67
C PRO A 269 -3.82 -25.90 -1.17
N VAL A 270 -3.91 -24.62 -0.77
CA VAL A 270 -4.01 -24.25 0.63
C VAL A 270 -5.30 -24.79 1.23
N LEU A 271 -6.45 -24.57 0.61
CA LEU A 271 -7.75 -25.09 1.07
C LEU A 271 -7.77 -26.61 1.16
N ALA A 272 -7.15 -27.30 0.21
CA ALA A 272 -7.12 -28.75 0.15
C ALA A 272 -6.21 -29.39 1.23
N PHE A 273 -5.04 -28.80 1.44
CA PHE A 273 -3.97 -29.42 2.23
C PHE A 273 -3.68 -28.73 3.57
N TYR A 274 -4.25 -27.54 3.82
CA TYR A 274 -4.08 -26.87 5.10
C TYR A 274 -4.87 -27.62 6.20
N LYS A 275 -4.22 -28.58 6.83
CA LYS A 275 -4.74 -29.36 7.98
C LYS A 275 -3.77 -29.25 9.16
N PRO A 276 -3.54 -28.06 9.71
CA PRO A 276 -2.60 -27.91 10.79
C PRO A 276 -3.12 -28.64 12.03
N ARG A 277 -2.25 -29.47 12.61
CA ARG A 277 -2.52 -30.10 13.91
C ARG A 277 -2.58 -28.97 14.94
N ARG A 278 -3.70 -28.84 15.64
CA ARG A 278 -3.80 -27.92 16.77
C ARG A 278 -2.74 -28.25 17.78
N VAL A 279 -1.76 -27.36 17.95
CA VAL A 279 -0.78 -27.53 19.01
C VAL A 279 -1.48 -27.19 20.32
N ASN A 280 -1.82 -28.21 21.10
CA ASN A 280 -2.23 -28.05 22.48
C ASN A 280 -1.01 -27.53 23.24
N ARG A 281 -0.80 -26.22 23.25
CA ARG A 281 0.24 -25.64 24.10
C ARG A 281 -0.21 -25.85 25.54
N SER A 282 0.28 -26.91 26.17
CA SER A 282 0.31 -26.98 27.61
C SER A 282 1.03 -25.71 28.09
N THR A 283 0.41 -25.01 29.01
CA THR A 283 0.78 -23.67 29.49
C THR A 283 2.07 -23.63 30.33
N GLY A 284 3.10 -24.34 29.90
CA GLY A 284 4.40 -24.48 30.57
C GLY A 284 5.48 -23.55 30.01
N THR A 285 5.17 -22.34 29.60
CA THR A 285 6.19 -21.36 29.27
C THR A 285 6.52 -20.52 30.49
N THR A 286 7.73 -20.65 30.97
CA THR A 286 8.38 -19.75 31.91
C THR A 286 8.25 -18.30 31.38
N GLY A 287 7.39 -17.51 32.03
CA GLY A 287 7.22 -16.11 31.68
C GLY A 287 8.51 -15.34 31.95
N TRP A 288 9.03 -14.66 30.95
CA TRP A 288 10.23 -13.81 31.02
C TRP A 288 10.06 -12.61 31.98
N PHE A 289 8.83 -12.31 32.40
CA PHE A 289 8.53 -11.29 33.39
C PHE A 289 7.58 -11.85 34.48
N ALA A 290 8.14 -12.19 35.61
CA ALA A 290 7.39 -12.62 36.81
C ALA A 290 7.07 -11.41 37.72
N TRP A 291 6.78 -10.22 37.17
CA TRP A 291 6.38 -9.08 37.96
C TRP A 291 4.88 -9.20 38.31
N SER A 292 4.57 -9.35 39.58
CA SER A 292 3.22 -9.42 40.11
C SER A 292 2.96 -8.22 41.04
N PRO A 293 2.62 -7.03 40.47
CA PRO A 293 2.35 -5.86 41.30
C PRO A 293 1.14 -6.11 42.21
N SER A 294 1.19 -5.54 43.43
CA SER A 294 0.07 -5.59 44.35
C SER A 294 -1.16 -4.92 43.75
N ARG A 295 -2.38 -5.27 44.21
CA ARG A 295 -3.63 -4.71 43.69
C ARG A 295 -3.66 -3.16 43.72
N PRO A 296 -3.20 -2.45 44.79
CA PRO A 296 -3.16 -0.98 44.76
C PRO A 296 -2.25 -0.41 43.67
N VAL A 297 -1.14 -1.04 43.38
CA VAL A 297 -0.23 -0.62 42.28
C VAL A 297 -0.91 -0.77 40.92
N GLN A 298 -1.70 -1.84 40.73
CA GLN A 298 -2.45 -2.01 39.48
C GLN A 298 -3.53 -0.96 39.27
N HIS A 299 -4.24 -0.57 40.37
CA HIS A 299 -5.24 0.50 40.28
C HIS A 299 -4.58 1.85 40.00
N LEU A 300 -3.48 2.15 40.68
CA LEU A 300 -2.74 3.39 40.46
C LEU A 300 -2.22 3.47 39.04
N SER A 301 -1.61 2.40 38.50
CA SER A 301 -1.11 2.37 37.12
C SER A 301 -2.24 2.55 36.10
N ALA A 302 -3.43 2.01 36.35
CA ALA A 302 -4.57 2.19 35.46
C ALA A 302 -5.09 3.64 35.45
N LEU A 303 -5.14 4.29 36.62
CA LEU A 303 -5.54 5.70 36.73
C LEU A 303 -4.50 6.63 36.09
N VAL A 304 -3.21 6.38 36.32
CA VAL A 304 -2.12 7.14 35.70
C VAL A 304 -2.17 6.97 34.18
N PHE A 305 -2.37 5.77 33.68
CA PHE A 305 -2.48 5.52 32.24
C PHE A 305 -3.68 6.24 31.61
N LEU A 306 -4.84 6.24 32.29
CA LEU A 306 -6.01 6.98 31.83
C LEU A 306 -5.77 8.49 31.82
N ALA A 307 -5.17 9.05 32.88
CA ALA A 307 -4.81 10.47 32.94
C ALA A 307 -3.82 10.84 31.80
N LEU A 308 -2.79 10.04 31.60
CA LEU A 308 -1.85 10.24 30.48
C LEU A 308 -2.55 10.15 29.12
N ALA A 309 -3.49 9.22 28.93
CA ALA A 309 -4.25 9.10 27.71
C ALA A 309 -5.04 10.38 27.39
N LEU A 310 -5.70 10.96 28.40
CA LEU A 310 -6.44 12.21 28.24
C LEU A 310 -5.51 13.38 27.90
N VAL A 311 -4.33 13.45 28.52
CA VAL A 311 -3.33 14.49 28.19
C VAL A 311 -2.79 14.31 26.77
N ILE A 312 -2.43 13.08 26.37
CA ILE A 312 -1.85 12.80 25.04
C ILE A 312 -2.80 13.21 23.91
N VAL A 313 -4.09 12.92 24.04
CA VAL A 313 -5.10 13.27 23.02
C VAL A 313 -5.26 14.78 22.84
N THR A 314 -4.96 15.58 23.88
CA THR A 314 -5.06 17.05 23.80
C THR A 314 -3.77 17.73 23.30
N LEU A 315 -2.67 17.00 23.15
CA LEU A 315 -1.42 17.58 22.65
C LEU A 315 -1.55 18.03 21.20
N PRO A 316 -0.98 19.19 20.85
CA PRO A 316 -0.94 19.65 19.47
C PRO A 316 -0.12 18.68 18.59
N ARG A 317 -0.50 18.56 17.33
CA ARG A 317 0.17 17.73 16.33
C ARG A 317 0.92 18.63 15.37
N ASN A 318 2.22 18.67 15.52
CA ASN A 318 3.11 19.41 14.62
C ASN A 318 3.91 18.41 13.79
N ALA A 319 3.67 18.36 12.50
CA ALA A 319 4.45 17.52 11.61
C ALA A 319 5.90 18.02 11.58
N LEU A 320 6.86 17.11 11.79
CA LEU A 320 8.27 17.40 11.53
C LEU A 320 8.46 17.42 10.01
N ASP A 321 8.92 18.55 9.49
CA ASP A 321 9.40 18.60 8.11
C ASP A 321 10.76 17.89 8.03
N VAL A 322 10.75 16.67 7.50
CA VAL A 322 11.96 15.87 7.27
C VAL A 322 12.49 16.01 5.84
N SER A 323 11.80 16.79 4.98
CA SER A 323 12.31 17.12 3.66
C SER A 323 13.35 18.23 3.78
N ALA A 324 14.55 18.00 3.24
CA ALA A 324 15.51 19.09 3.07
C ALA A 324 14.89 20.14 2.12
N ALA A 325 15.04 21.42 2.43
CA ALA A 325 14.62 22.49 1.55
C ALA A 325 15.26 22.29 0.16
N THR A 326 14.44 21.95 -0.82
CA THR A 326 14.90 21.77 -2.20
C THR A 326 14.82 23.13 -2.90
N GLN A 327 15.92 23.54 -3.55
CA GLN A 327 15.81 24.69 -4.45
C GLN A 327 14.90 24.31 -5.61
N PRO A 328 13.83 25.10 -5.87
CA PRO A 328 12.89 24.79 -6.92
C PRO A 328 13.55 24.90 -8.30
N GLN A 329 13.25 23.98 -9.18
CA GLN A 329 13.58 24.10 -10.60
C GLN A 329 12.64 25.15 -11.20
N ILE A 330 13.20 26.13 -11.87
CA ILE A 330 12.40 27.21 -12.47
C ILE A 330 11.75 26.66 -13.74
N LEU A 331 10.43 26.77 -13.81
CA LEU A 331 9.68 26.47 -15.03
C LEU A 331 10.04 27.49 -16.14
N PRO A 332 10.14 27.06 -17.42
CA PRO A 332 10.46 27.95 -18.53
C PRO A 332 9.44 29.08 -18.63
N LEU A 333 9.89 30.31 -18.94
CA LEU A 333 9.01 31.48 -19.10
C LEU A 333 8.14 31.37 -20.36
N SER A 334 8.63 30.67 -21.38
CA SER A 334 7.87 30.39 -22.60
C SER A 334 8.11 28.96 -23.05
N LEU A 335 7.12 28.34 -23.65
CA LEU A 335 7.19 26.98 -24.16
C LEU A 335 6.40 26.88 -25.47
N GLY A 336 7.04 26.36 -26.53
CA GLY A 336 6.39 26.19 -27.82
C GLY A 336 5.90 27.51 -28.44
N GLY A 337 6.48 28.67 -28.06
CA GLY A 337 6.07 29.99 -28.52
C GLY A 337 5.04 30.70 -27.63
N GLU A 338 4.46 29.98 -26.66
CA GLU A 338 3.48 30.55 -25.72
C GLU A 338 4.17 31.00 -24.42
N PHE A 339 3.75 32.17 -23.89
CA PHE A 339 4.21 32.63 -22.60
C PHE A 339 3.49 31.90 -21.47
N GLY A 340 4.27 31.51 -20.45
CA GLY A 340 3.77 30.79 -19.28
C GLY A 340 3.13 31.73 -18.26
N VAL A 341 1.96 31.36 -17.77
CA VAL A 341 1.27 31.99 -16.64
C VAL A 341 1.31 31.06 -15.46
N ASP A 342 1.85 31.52 -14.33
CA ASP A 342 1.86 30.72 -13.10
C ASP A 342 0.44 30.47 -12.61
N GLU A 343 0.16 29.26 -12.23
CA GLU A 343 -1.11 28.84 -11.63
C GLU A 343 -0.90 28.51 -10.15
N ASP A 344 -1.81 28.98 -9.31
CA ASP A 344 -1.79 28.68 -7.89
C ASP A 344 -2.08 27.18 -7.66
N LEU A 345 -1.45 26.64 -6.63
CA LEU A 345 -1.80 25.31 -6.14
C LEU A 345 -3.21 25.32 -5.56
N LEU A 346 -3.93 24.21 -5.70
CA LEU A 346 -5.21 24.05 -5.00
C LEU A 346 -4.99 24.16 -3.49
N PRO A 347 -5.97 24.67 -2.72
CA PRO A 347 -5.83 24.84 -1.27
C PRO A 347 -5.48 23.53 -0.53
N VAL A 348 -5.87 22.38 -1.06
CA VAL A 348 -5.51 21.07 -0.53
C VAL A 348 -4.04 20.72 -0.80
N GLU A 349 -3.55 21.02 -2.00
CA GLU A 349 -2.16 20.81 -2.40
C GLU A 349 -1.22 21.74 -1.62
N GLN A 350 -1.57 23.04 -1.55
CA GLN A 350 -0.78 24.01 -0.80
C GLN A 350 -0.64 23.58 0.66
N ARG A 351 -1.73 23.24 1.34
CA ARG A 351 -1.69 22.72 2.73
C ARG A 351 -0.84 21.47 2.87
N TYR A 352 -0.88 20.57 1.87
CA TYR A 352 -0.08 19.36 1.87
C TYR A 352 1.41 19.65 1.85
N PHE A 353 1.88 20.51 0.94
CA PHE A 353 3.30 20.88 0.85
C PHE A 353 3.75 21.74 2.02
N GLU A 354 2.91 22.64 2.55
CA GLU A 354 3.19 23.39 3.78
C GLU A 354 3.37 22.48 4.99
N GLN A 355 2.58 21.40 5.06
CA GLN A 355 2.62 20.48 6.19
C GLN A 355 3.74 19.44 6.10
N TYR A 356 4.07 18.98 4.91
CA TYR A 356 4.95 17.82 4.71
C TYR A 356 6.23 18.13 3.95
N GLY A 357 6.44 19.36 3.53
CA GLY A 357 7.58 19.78 2.71
C GLY A 357 7.47 19.31 1.25
N GLY A 358 8.55 19.46 0.51
CA GLY A 358 8.56 19.31 -0.94
C GLY A 358 8.20 20.63 -1.64
N HIS A 359 8.24 20.63 -2.95
CA HIS A 359 7.94 21.82 -3.74
C HIS A 359 7.12 21.45 -4.97
N ALA A 360 6.03 22.14 -5.19
CA ALA A 360 5.19 21.99 -6.38
C ALA A 360 5.04 23.32 -7.10
N GLN A 361 5.02 23.28 -8.43
CA GLN A 361 4.79 24.43 -9.29
C GLN A 361 3.88 24.04 -10.45
N LYS A 362 2.98 24.93 -10.82
CA LYS A 362 2.11 24.81 -11.98
C LYS A 362 2.26 26.03 -12.87
N ARG A 363 2.37 25.81 -14.18
CA ARG A 363 2.42 26.89 -15.16
C ARG A 363 1.66 26.49 -16.42
N ARG A 364 0.82 27.36 -16.88
CA ARG A 364 0.01 27.18 -18.08
C ARG A 364 0.59 27.97 -19.26
N TYR A 365 0.63 27.35 -20.42
CA TYR A 365 1.10 27.90 -21.70
C TYR A 365 -0.03 27.75 -22.72
N GLY A 366 -0.89 28.76 -22.82
CA GLY A 366 -2.12 28.65 -23.62
C GLY A 366 -3.07 27.56 -23.11
N ALA A 367 -3.31 26.55 -23.93
CA ALA A 367 -4.14 25.40 -23.58
C ALA A 367 -3.37 24.26 -22.86
N LEU A 368 -2.08 24.40 -22.68
CA LEU A 368 -1.17 23.37 -22.17
C LEU A 368 -0.71 23.74 -20.77
N ALA A 369 -0.51 22.74 -19.90
CA ALA A 369 -0.02 22.98 -18.55
C ALA A 369 1.14 22.04 -18.20
N LEU A 370 2.09 22.57 -17.42
CA LEU A 370 3.14 21.82 -16.76
C LEU A 370 2.95 21.87 -15.27
N THR A 371 3.03 20.70 -14.63
CA THR A 371 3.12 20.58 -13.18
C THR A 371 4.41 19.87 -12.81
N LEU A 372 5.19 20.47 -11.93
CA LEU A 372 6.40 19.87 -11.35
C LEU A 372 6.18 19.64 -9.87
N VAL A 373 6.52 18.44 -9.40
CA VAL A 373 6.60 18.13 -7.96
C VAL A 373 8.00 17.63 -7.66
N GLN A 374 8.76 18.41 -6.90
CA GLN A 374 10.15 18.14 -6.54
C GLN A 374 10.28 17.75 -5.09
N THR A 375 11.10 16.72 -4.80
CA THR A 375 11.24 16.20 -3.45
C THR A 375 12.54 15.43 -3.25
N THR A 376 13.02 15.40 -2.01
CA THR A 376 14.04 14.45 -1.52
C THR A 376 13.41 13.24 -0.84
N SER A 377 12.07 13.21 -0.72
CA SER A 377 11.32 12.11 -0.13
C SER A 377 10.23 11.59 -1.08
N PRO A 378 10.61 10.88 -2.17
CA PRO A 378 9.69 10.37 -3.19
C PRO A 378 8.57 9.52 -2.60
N LEU A 379 8.87 8.69 -1.60
CA LEU A 379 7.86 7.84 -0.94
C LEU A 379 6.68 8.65 -0.36
N ARG A 380 6.93 9.89 0.04
CA ARG A 380 5.91 10.79 0.61
C ARG A 380 5.20 11.61 -0.46
N HIS A 381 5.96 12.25 -1.35
CA HIS A 381 5.43 13.31 -2.21
C HIS A 381 5.13 12.86 -3.64
N LEU A 382 5.77 11.81 -4.15
CA LEU A 382 5.47 11.31 -5.48
C LEU A 382 4.33 10.29 -5.43
N HIS A 383 3.38 10.48 -6.31
CA HIS A 383 2.21 9.62 -6.47
C HIS A 383 2.02 9.32 -7.94
N ALA A 384 1.38 8.21 -8.24
CA ALA A 384 0.87 7.99 -9.58
C ALA A 384 -0.19 9.07 -9.89
N PRO A 385 -0.22 9.62 -11.10
CA PRO A 385 -1.15 10.72 -11.43
C PRO A 385 -2.60 10.35 -11.23
N ASP A 386 -2.96 9.10 -11.47
CA ASP A 386 -4.31 8.59 -11.30
C ASP A 386 -4.77 8.68 -9.83
N ASP A 387 -3.90 8.47 -8.84
CA ASP A 387 -4.22 8.68 -7.42
C ASP A 387 -4.68 10.13 -7.16
N CYS A 388 -3.90 11.11 -7.67
CA CYS A 388 -4.20 12.52 -7.47
C CYS A 388 -5.46 12.97 -8.22
N LEU A 389 -5.59 12.56 -9.49
CA LEU A 389 -6.71 12.95 -10.34
C LEU A 389 -8.03 12.35 -9.86
N ARG A 390 -8.05 11.07 -9.44
CA ARG A 390 -9.23 10.46 -8.81
C ARG A 390 -9.60 11.15 -7.50
N GLY A 391 -8.60 11.53 -6.69
CA GLY A 391 -8.82 12.32 -5.47
C GLY A 391 -9.45 13.69 -5.72
N LEU A 392 -9.28 14.24 -6.94
CA LEU A 392 -9.91 15.48 -7.41
C LEU A 392 -11.26 15.26 -8.13
N GLY A 393 -11.74 14.00 -8.20
CA GLY A 393 -13.03 13.68 -8.82
C GLY A 393 -12.97 13.39 -10.32
N TYR A 394 -11.79 13.21 -10.91
CA TYR A 394 -11.67 12.81 -12.32
C TYR A 394 -11.84 11.30 -12.47
N ASP A 395 -12.51 10.88 -13.53
CA ASP A 395 -12.44 9.51 -14.05
C ASP A 395 -11.13 9.38 -14.84
N VAL A 396 -10.29 8.39 -14.49
CA VAL A 396 -8.93 8.27 -15.04
C VAL A 396 -8.73 6.90 -15.65
N GLU A 397 -8.37 6.91 -16.93
CA GLU A 397 -8.02 5.74 -17.73
C GLU A 397 -6.52 5.75 -18.05
N PHE A 398 -5.81 4.68 -17.76
CA PHE A 398 -4.43 4.48 -18.19
C PHE A 398 -4.41 4.05 -19.67
N LEU A 399 -3.69 4.80 -20.52
CA LEU A 399 -3.63 4.56 -21.96
C LEU A 399 -2.42 3.74 -22.39
N GLY A 400 -1.41 3.64 -21.54
CA GLY A 400 -0.17 2.93 -21.83
C GLY A 400 1.08 3.76 -21.54
N THR A 401 2.21 3.24 -22.02
CA THR A 401 3.53 3.85 -21.80
C THR A 401 4.23 4.09 -23.14
N ARG A 402 4.86 5.24 -23.27
CA ARG A 402 5.76 5.59 -24.37
C ARG A 402 7.19 5.65 -23.85
N PHE A 403 8.13 4.96 -24.51
CA PHE A 403 9.52 4.90 -24.06
C PHE A 403 10.42 5.94 -24.71
N ALA A 404 10.08 6.41 -25.91
CA ALA A 404 10.83 7.43 -26.64
C ALA A 404 9.98 8.67 -26.85
N PRO A 405 10.55 9.88 -26.79
CA PRO A 405 11.95 10.24 -26.50
C PRO A 405 12.35 10.12 -25.03
N VAL A 406 11.38 10.03 -24.10
CA VAL A 406 11.60 9.76 -22.66
C VAL A 406 10.52 8.84 -22.13
N PRO A 407 10.83 7.97 -21.15
CA PRO A 407 9.83 7.10 -20.53
C PRO A 407 8.67 7.91 -19.96
N THR A 408 7.47 7.68 -20.44
CA THR A 408 6.28 8.49 -20.14
C THR A 408 5.06 7.60 -19.97
N ALA A 409 4.37 7.69 -18.84
CA ALA A 409 3.05 7.12 -18.64
C ALA A 409 1.96 8.07 -19.16
N LEU A 410 0.98 7.54 -19.88
CA LEU A 410 -0.08 8.32 -20.51
C LEU A 410 -1.43 7.97 -19.88
N TYR A 411 -2.19 9.00 -19.54
CA TYR A 411 -3.52 8.88 -18.94
C TYR A 411 -4.53 9.76 -19.67
N ARG A 412 -5.78 9.34 -19.67
CA ARG A 412 -6.93 10.16 -20.01
C ARG A 412 -7.67 10.47 -18.71
N ALA A 413 -7.89 11.74 -18.45
CA ALA A 413 -8.66 12.22 -17.31
C ALA A 413 -9.93 12.88 -17.82
N ARG A 414 -11.10 12.47 -17.27
CA ARG A 414 -12.41 13.05 -17.61
C ARG A 414 -13.00 13.67 -16.37
N SER A 415 -13.40 14.93 -16.45
CA SER A 415 -14.12 15.60 -15.37
C SER A 415 -15.60 15.19 -15.34
N GLU A 416 -16.29 15.45 -14.24
CA GLU A 416 -17.75 15.29 -14.14
C GLU A 416 -18.52 16.14 -15.15
N THR A 417 -17.96 17.26 -15.59
CA THR A 417 -18.51 18.15 -16.62
C THR A 417 -18.30 17.65 -18.05
N GLY A 418 -17.56 16.54 -18.21
CA GLY A 418 -17.28 15.92 -19.51
C GLY A 418 -16.06 16.49 -20.22
N GLU A 419 -15.29 17.38 -19.60
CA GLU A 419 -14.00 17.82 -20.12
C GLU A 419 -12.98 16.70 -20.05
N GLU A 420 -12.19 16.54 -21.12
CA GLU A 420 -11.20 15.49 -21.24
C GLU A 420 -9.79 16.03 -21.42
N TRP A 421 -8.86 15.44 -20.68
CA TRP A 421 -7.46 15.82 -20.67
C TRP A 421 -6.57 14.61 -20.90
N ARG A 422 -5.47 14.82 -21.63
CA ARG A 422 -4.35 13.89 -21.72
C ARG A 422 -3.31 14.31 -20.69
N VAL A 423 -2.89 13.39 -19.85
CA VAL A 423 -1.85 13.60 -18.83
C VAL A 423 -0.69 12.68 -19.12
N ALA A 424 0.48 13.27 -19.41
CA ALA A 424 1.72 12.56 -19.68
C ALA A 424 2.68 12.79 -18.53
N VAL A 425 3.17 11.72 -17.91
CA VAL A 425 3.98 11.79 -16.68
C VAL A 425 5.31 11.08 -16.83
N THR A 426 6.35 11.78 -16.37
CA THR A 426 7.72 11.28 -16.31
C THR A 426 8.28 11.60 -14.93
N PHE A 427 9.02 10.67 -14.34
CA PHE A 427 9.79 10.88 -13.12
C PHE A 427 11.27 10.96 -13.47
N THR A 428 11.97 11.96 -12.94
CA THR A 428 13.42 12.10 -13.18
C THR A 428 14.15 12.40 -11.88
N SER A 429 15.37 11.87 -11.75
CA SER A 429 16.24 12.14 -10.61
C SER A 429 17.27 13.24 -10.93
N SER A 430 17.86 13.82 -9.88
CA SER A 430 18.99 14.75 -10.03
C SER A 430 20.27 14.06 -10.51
N THR A 431 20.33 12.75 -10.53
CA THR A 431 21.43 11.90 -11.00
C THR A 431 21.23 11.42 -12.44
N GLY A 432 20.09 11.80 -13.07
CA GLY A 432 19.83 11.58 -14.48
C GLY A 432 18.96 10.35 -14.80
N GLU A 433 18.56 9.55 -13.80
CA GLU A 433 17.63 8.46 -14.03
C GLU A 433 16.26 9.02 -14.40
N THR A 434 15.61 8.37 -15.36
CA THR A 434 14.29 8.76 -15.86
C THR A 434 13.41 7.52 -16.02
N THR A 435 12.20 7.58 -15.46
CA THR A 435 11.23 6.49 -15.53
C THR A 435 9.80 7.01 -15.65
N HIS A 436 8.92 6.17 -16.17
CA HIS A 436 7.47 6.40 -16.18
C HIS A 436 6.76 5.79 -14.96
N ASN A 437 7.46 4.91 -14.21
CA ASN A 437 6.90 4.10 -13.16
C ASN A 437 7.29 4.65 -11.78
N ILE A 438 6.29 5.02 -10.99
CA ILE A 438 6.51 5.56 -9.64
C ILE A 438 7.17 4.55 -8.69
N ALA A 439 6.87 3.25 -8.82
CA ALA A 439 7.49 2.24 -7.97
C ALA A 439 8.98 2.06 -8.32
N GLU A 440 9.34 2.16 -9.60
CA GLU A 440 10.74 2.18 -10.04
C GLU A 440 11.47 3.43 -9.53
N ALA A 441 10.83 4.62 -9.62
CA ALA A 441 11.41 5.85 -9.08
C ALA A 441 11.71 5.74 -7.57
N ILE A 442 10.77 5.19 -6.80
CA ILE A 442 10.97 4.94 -5.36
C ILE A 442 12.05 3.88 -5.13
N TRP A 443 12.08 2.82 -5.93
CA TRP A 443 13.08 1.78 -5.81
C TRP A 443 14.50 2.29 -6.09
N LEU A 444 14.69 3.10 -7.12
CA LEU A 444 15.95 3.77 -7.44
C LEU A 444 16.36 4.75 -6.34
N TRP A 445 15.40 5.50 -5.79
CA TRP A 445 15.65 6.38 -4.66
C TRP A 445 16.08 5.61 -3.41
N LEU A 446 15.50 4.45 -3.10
CA LEU A 446 15.94 3.61 -1.98
C LEU A 446 17.39 3.13 -2.13
N GLN A 447 17.88 2.98 -3.37
CA GLN A 447 19.28 2.68 -3.65
C GLN A 447 20.18 3.90 -3.52
N ASN A 448 19.65 5.11 -3.74
CA ASN A 448 20.36 6.39 -3.60
C ASN A 448 19.46 7.43 -2.89
N PRO A 449 19.32 7.35 -1.55
CA PRO A 449 18.40 8.20 -0.78
C PRO A 449 18.74 9.70 -0.81
N GLY A 450 19.95 10.07 -1.25
CA GLY A 450 20.36 11.47 -1.42
C GLY A 450 19.88 12.13 -2.71
N ALA A 451 19.39 11.35 -3.67
CA ALA A 451 18.92 11.89 -4.95
C ALA A 451 17.59 12.65 -4.78
N ARG A 452 17.51 13.85 -5.37
CA ARG A 452 16.27 14.58 -5.51
C ARG A 452 15.51 14.04 -6.72
N TRP A 453 14.21 13.87 -6.57
CA TRP A 453 13.31 13.40 -7.62
C TRP A 453 12.29 14.47 -8.00
N THR A 454 11.92 14.48 -9.28
CA THR A 454 10.91 15.40 -9.83
C THR A 454 9.88 14.56 -10.61
N SER A 455 8.61 14.73 -10.28
CA SER A 455 7.49 14.33 -11.15
C SER A 455 7.19 15.46 -12.11
N ILE A 456 7.13 15.15 -13.38
CA ILE A 456 6.85 16.11 -14.46
C ILE A 456 5.56 15.65 -15.14
N GLN A 457 4.50 16.45 -14.96
CA GLN A 457 3.21 16.19 -15.57
C GLN A 457 2.97 17.23 -16.66
N ARG A 458 2.71 16.73 -17.87
CA ARG A 458 2.37 17.51 -19.06
C ARG A 458 0.89 17.27 -19.35
N ILE A 459 0.08 18.31 -19.22
CA ILE A 459 -1.38 18.22 -19.29
C ILE A 459 -1.84 18.97 -20.53
N THR A 460 -2.60 18.29 -21.39
CA THR A 460 -3.10 18.83 -22.65
C THR A 460 -4.58 18.48 -22.85
N PRO A 461 -5.39 19.34 -23.49
CA PRO A 461 -6.72 18.97 -23.89
C PRO A 461 -6.73 17.70 -24.76
N TRP A 462 -7.72 16.83 -24.58
CA TRP A 462 -7.82 15.57 -25.31
C TRP A 462 -7.89 15.73 -26.83
N ASN A 463 -8.58 16.77 -27.27
CA ASN A 463 -8.81 17.09 -28.68
C ASN A 463 -7.71 17.94 -29.31
N LEU A 464 -6.57 18.11 -28.63
CA LEU A 464 -5.43 18.85 -29.22
C LEU A 464 -4.89 18.09 -30.42
N PRO A 465 -4.65 18.76 -31.59
CA PRO A 465 -4.03 18.15 -32.76
C PRO A 465 -2.67 17.54 -32.44
N ASP A 466 -2.36 16.36 -32.98
CA ASP A 466 -1.14 15.63 -32.68
C ASP A 466 0.14 16.44 -32.99
N SER A 467 0.15 17.25 -34.04
CA SER A 467 1.28 18.13 -34.37
C SER A 467 1.59 19.18 -33.29
N HIS A 468 0.55 19.72 -32.65
CA HIS A 468 0.71 20.66 -31.53
C HIS A 468 1.16 19.93 -30.27
N LEU A 469 0.62 18.75 -30.04
CA LEU A 469 1.04 17.88 -28.94
C LEU A 469 2.51 17.52 -29.03
N GLU A 470 2.99 17.05 -30.20
CA GLU A 470 4.39 16.69 -30.45
C GLU A 470 5.32 17.89 -30.26
N THR A 471 4.93 19.05 -30.78
CA THR A 471 5.70 20.30 -30.63
C THR A 471 5.83 20.68 -29.15
N PHE A 472 4.74 20.61 -28.39
CA PHE A 472 4.76 20.91 -26.96
C PHE A 472 5.59 19.90 -26.17
N GLU A 473 5.41 18.61 -26.41
CA GLU A 473 6.17 17.55 -25.78
C GLU A 473 7.68 17.72 -26.03
N ALA A 474 8.07 17.96 -27.27
CA ALA A 474 9.47 18.18 -27.63
C ALA A 474 10.03 19.43 -26.93
N ALA A 475 9.28 20.54 -26.92
CA ALA A 475 9.68 21.75 -26.24
C ALA A 475 9.82 21.55 -24.73
N ALA A 476 8.89 20.84 -24.10
CA ALA A 476 8.92 20.54 -22.67
C ALA A 476 10.13 19.65 -22.30
N ILE A 477 10.40 18.62 -23.09
CA ILE A 477 11.54 17.73 -22.91
C ILE A 477 12.86 18.50 -23.02
N ALA A 478 12.99 19.36 -24.04
CA ALA A 478 14.18 20.18 -24.24
C ALA A 478 14.39 21.21 -23.14
N ALA A 479 13.32 21.94 -22.74
CA ALA A 479 13.38 22.99 -21.73
C ALA A 479 13.69 22.46 -20.32
N LEU A 480 13.28 21.22 -20.01
CA LEU A 480 13.51 20.57 -18.73
C LEU A 480 14.75 19.66 -18.73
N ASP A 481 15.51 19.64 -19.84
CA ASP A 481 16.71 18.78 -20.06
C ASP A 481 16.46 17.29 -19.70
N LEU A 482 15.30 16.77 -20.14
CA LEU A 482 14.94 15.40 -19.89
C LEU A 482 15.74 14.49 -20.84
N ARG A 483 16.66 13.71 -20.28
CA ARG A 483 17.51 12.79 -21.05
C ARG A 483 17.04 11.38 -20.84
N THR A 484 17.10 10.58 -21.89
CA THR A 484 16.93 9.14 -21.79
C THR A 484 18.26 8.56 -21.28
N THR A 485 18.41 8.42 -19.99
CA THR A 485 19.49 7.57 -19.46
C THR A 485 18.99 6.13 -19.53
N ILE A 486 19.36 5.43 -20.60
CA ILE A 486 19.17 3.97 -20.67
C ILE A 486 19.98 3.39 -19.51
N SER A 487 19.30 2.80 -18.53
CA SER A 487 19.96 2.11 -17.43
C SER A 487 20.94 1.07 -18.02
N SER A 488 22.22 1.24 -17.76
CA SER A 488 23.31 0.41 -18.27
C SER A 488 23.23 -1.09 -17.89
N LYS A 489 22.23 -1.48 -17.14
CA LYS A 489 21.95 -2.88 -16.78
C LYS A 489 21.38 -3.72 -17.92
N THR A 490 20.86 -3.11 -18.99
CA THR A 490 20.28 -3.85 -20.12
C THR A 490 21.33 -4.29 -21.16
N ILE A 491 22.54 -3.70 -21.13
CA ILE A 491 23.58 -3.95 -22.16
C ILE A 491 24.54 -5.10 -21.80
N SER A 492 24.51 -5.62 -20.58
CA SER A 492 25.50 -6.64 -20.14
C SER A 492 25.05 -8.10 -20.28
N ARG A 493 23.99 -8.39 -21.05
CA ARG A 493 23.53 -9.77 -21.31
C ARG A 493 23.52 -10.19 -22.78
N GLU A 494 24.08 -9.38 -23.66
CA GLU A 494 24.42 -9.79 -25.02
C GLU A 494 25.95 -9.96 -25.15
N GLY A 495 26.46 -11.02 -24.53
CA GLY A 495 27.84 -11.44 -24.59
C GLY A 495 27.95 -12.94 -24.32
#